data_15ee1cafafea87694c89be008cd2a6ec
#
_entry.id   15ee1cafafea87694c89be008cd2a6ec
#
_cell.length_a   1.000
_cell.length_b   1.000
_cell.length_c   1.000
_cell.angle_alpha   90.00
_cell.angle_beta   90.00
_cell.angle_gamma   90.00
#
_symmetry.space_group_name_H-M   'P 1'
#
loop_
_entity.id
_entity.type
_entity.pdbx_description
1 polymer ?
#
loop_
_entity_poly.entity_id
_entity_poly.type
_entity_poly.pdbx_seq_one_letter_code
_entity_poly.pdbx_strand_id
1 'polypeptide(L)'
;AVGSGLLYGNFVFKHFFKEYFSKFFAFTSRFIDDAYVREDIVQETFIIVWSRHLKMFDSEVSLQAFIYRTLRNKCLDYIRHEKIKERYSNEFSRELETSDYLMQAIIDEESRFLIHKAIQSLTPQVQAVIKLHLEGKKNKEIAEEMGISETTVKFHKSVAYRELNKSLGHLFLMVAMLS
;
A
#
# COMPACT_ATOMS: atom_id res chain seq x y z
N ALA A 1 -20.41 -27.36 14.42
CA ALA A 1 -19.72 -26.12 14.82
C ALA A 1 -18.41 -25.83 14.05
N VAL A 2 -17.99 -26.71 13.10
CA VAL A 2 -16.74 -26.55 12.33
C VAL A 2 -16.92 -25.67 11.07
N GLY A 3 -18.15 -25.49 10.59
CA GLY A 3 -18.45 -24.74 9.37
C GLY A 3 -18.43 -23.20 9.47
N SER A 4 -18.71 -22.65 10.66
CA SER A 4 -18.82 -21.19 10.83
C SER A 4 -17.46 -20.48 10.84
N GLY A 5 -16.43 -21.12 11.35
CA GLY A 5 -15.07 -20.54 11.38
C GLY A 5 -14.42 -20.43 9.99
N LEU A 6 -14.71 -21.41 9.10
CA LEU A 6 -14.21 -21.39 7.73
C LEU A 6 -14.89 -20.32 6.88
N LEU A 7 -16.21 -20.16 7.04
CA LEU A 7 -16.99 -19.13 6.33
C LEU A 7 -16.58 -17.72 6.76
N TYR A 8 -16.35 -17.51 8.06
CA TYR A 8 -15.89 -16.23 8.59
C TYR A 8 -14.47 -15.91 8.13
N GLY A 9 -13.57 -16.89 8.17
CA GLY A 9 -12.20 -16.74 7.65
C GLY A 9 -12.16 -16.44 6.14
N ASN A 10 -13.02 -17.10 5.34
CA ASN A 10 -13.16 -16.83 3.91
C ASN A 10 -13.66 -15.42 3.61
N PHE A 11 -14.62 -14.94 4.39
CA PHE A 11 -15.16 -13.58 4.22
C PHE A 11 -14.12 -12.51 4.55
N VAL A 12 -13.42 -12.66 5.66
CA VAL A 12 -12.36 -11.74 6.10
C VAL A 12 -11.22 -11.71 5.09
N PHE A 13 -10.77 -12.89 4.60
CA PHE A 13 -9.71 -12.98 3.61
C PHE A 13 -10.12 -12.35 2.27
N LYS A 14 -11.34 -12.61 1.80
CA LYS A 14 -11.84 -12.03 0.55
C LYS A 14 -11.90 -10.50 0.62
N HIS A 15 -12.28 -9.96 1.78
CA HIS A 15 -12.30 -8.51 2.01
C HIS A 15 -10.87 -7.95 2.00
N PHE A 16 -9.96 -8.57 2.76
CA PHE A 16 -8.54 -8.21 2.79
C PHE A 16 -7.91 -8.25 1.38
N PHE A 17 -8.15 -9.33 0.63
CA PHE A 17 -7.67 -9.45 -0.74
C PHE A 17 -8.13 -8.29 -1.62
N LYS A 18 -9.44 -7.97 -1.63
CA LYS A 18 -9.99 -6.88 -2.43
C LYS A 18 -9.43 -5.52 -2.05
N GLU A 19 -9.23 -5.29 -0.76
CA GLU A 19 -8.75 -4.01 -0.23
C GLU A 19 -7.27 -3.77 -0.54
N TYR A 20 -6.45 -4.80 -0.45
CA TYR A 20 -4.99 -4.66 -0.49
C TYR A 20 -4.33 -5.16 -1.77
N PHE A 21 -5.04 -5.83 -2.67
CA PHE A 21 -4.46 -6.36 -3.91
C PHE A 21 -3.75 -5.30 -4.73
N SER A 22 -4.40 -4.17 -4.98
CA SER A 22 -3.85 -3.07 -5.78
C SER A 22 -2.57 -2.49 -5.18
N LYS A 23 -2.48 -2.39 -3.85
CA LYS A 23 -1.30 -1.94 -3.12
C LYS A 23 -0.13 -2.88 -3.33
N PHE A 24 -0.33 -4.17 -3.11
CA PHE A 24 0.73 -5.16 -3.28
C PHE A 24 1.13 -5.34 -4.75
N PHE A 25 0.19 -5.21 -5.67
CA PHE A 25 0.46 -5.18 -7.11
C PHE A 25 1.31 -3.95 -7.50
N ALA A 26 1.02 -2.77 -6.95
CA ALA A 26 1.83 -1.58 -7.15
C ALA A 26 3.24 -1.71 -6.57
N PHE A 27 3.39 -2.34 -5.39
CA PHE A 27 4.70 -2.62 -4.81
C PHE A 27 5.59 -3.48 -5.73
N THR A 28 5.03 -4.51 -6.38
CA THR A 28 5.81 -5.39 -7.26
C THR A 28 6.33 -4.69 -8.51
N SER A 29 5.73 -3.55 -8.94
CA SER A 29 6.19 -2.77 -10.09
C SER A 29 7.59 -2.16 -9.89
N ARG A 30 8.08 -2.11 -8.67
CA ARG A 30 9.45 -1.66 -8.36
C ARG A 30 10.52 -2.69 -8.72
N PHE A 31 10.11 -3.93 -8.97
CA PHE A 31 10.99 -5.06 -9.24
C PHE A 31 10.80 -5.62 -10.65
N ILE A 32 9.58 -5.61 -11.15
CA ILE A 32 9.18 -6.30 -12.39
C ILE A 32 8.27 -5.38 -13.21
N ASP A 33 8.60 -5.20 -14.49
CA ASP A 33 7.81 -4.36 -15.41
C ASP A 33 6.57 -5.11 -15.95
N ASP A 34 6.69 -6.43 -16.19
CA ASP A 34 5.62 -7.24 -16.75
C ASP A 34 4.44 -7.37 -15.78
N ALA A 35 3.28 -6.82 -16.21
CA ALA A 35 2.07 -6.82 -15.39
C ALA A 35 1.51 -8.21 -15.13
N TYR A 36 1.63 -9.15 -16.07
CA TYR A 36 1.13 -10.52 -15.90
C TYR A 36 1.96 -11.27 -14.86
N VAL A 37 3.28 -11.14 -14.93
CA VAL A 37 4.19 -11.74 -13.93
C VAL A 37 3.93 -11.17 -12.55
N ARG A 38 3.71 -9.86 -12.43
CA ARG A 38 3.37 -9.22 -11.16
C ARG A 38 2.06 -9.76 -10.58
N GLU A 39 1.04 -9.90 -11.42
CA GLU A 39 -0.26 -10.43 -11.00
C GLU A 39 -0.13 -11.86 -10.46
N ASP A 40 0.58 -12.72 -11.17
CA ASP A 40 0.84 -14.11 -10.75
C ASP A 40 1.57 -14.16 -9.41
N ILE A 41 2.63 -13.35 -9.22
CA ILE A 41 3.39 -13.28 -7.98
C ILE A 41 2.50 -12.85 -6.80
N VAL A 42 1.64 -11.83 -7.02
CA VAL A 42 0.72 -11.37 -5.97
C VAL A 42 -0.32 -12.44 -5.65
N GLN A 43 -0.93 -13.07 -6.65
CA GLN A 43 -1.91 -14.14 -6.45
C GLN A 43 -1.30 -15.33 -5.69
N GLU A 44 -0.12 -15.80 -6.09
CA GLU A 44 0.59 -16.87 -5.40
C GLU A 44 0.92 -16.51 -3.94
N THR A 45 1.30 -15.25 -3.69
CA THR A 45 1.54 -14.77 -2.33
C THR A 45 0.28 -14.85 -1.48
N PHE A 46 -0.87 -14.46 -2.03
CA PHE A 46 -2.14 -14.58 -1.32
C PHE A 46 -2.56 -16.04 -1.09
N ILE A 47 -2.25 -16.96 -2.01
CA ILE A 47 -2.46 -18.40 -1.81
C ILE A 47 -1.61 -18.92 -0.63
N ILE A 48 -0.35 -18.48 -0.53
CA ILE A 48 0.52 -18.81 0.61
C ILE A 48 -0.07 -18.31 1.93
N VAL A 49 -0.53 -17.07 1.96
CA VAL A 49 -1.19 -16.48 3.15
C VAL A 49 -2.44 -17.27 3.53
N TRP A 50 -3.26 -17.60 2.55
CA TRP A 50 -4.47 -18.40 2.75
C TRP A 50 -4.16 -19.77 3.35
N SER A 51 -3.16 -20.48 2.79
CA SER A 51 -2.78 -21.83 3.23
C SER A 51 -2.20 -21.87 4.66
N ARG A 52 -1.59 -20.76 5.11
CA ARG A 52 -1.01 -20.65 6.46
C ARG A 52 -2.03 -20.32 7.55
N HIS A 53 -3.30 -20.15 7.21
CA HIS A 53 -4.38 -19.68 8.09
C HIS A 53 -4.09 -18.31 8.73
N LEU A 54 -4.99 -17.33 8.50
CA LEU A 54 -4.88 -15.96 9.02
C LEU A 54 -4.66 -15.86 10.54
N LYS A 55 -5.04 -16.91 11.28
CA LYS A 55 -4.85 -17.01 12.74
C LYS A 55 -3.38 -17.09 13.21
N MET A 56 -2.44 -17.30 12.29
CA MET A 56 -1.00 -17.32 12.61
C MET A 56 -0.40 -15.92 12.71
N PHE A 57 -1.15 -14.88 12.37
CA PHE A 57 -0.68 -13.50 12.44
C PHE A 57 -1.34 -12.77 13.61
N ASP A 58 -0.52 -12.20 14.48
CA ASP A 58 -0.97 -11.50 15.69
C ASP A 58 -1.69 -10.18 15.38
N SER A 59 -1.46 -9.63 14.20
CA SER A 59 -2.05 -8.36 13.74
C SER A 59 -2.08 -8.26 12.22
N GLU A 60 -2.89 -7.34 11.70
CA GLU A 60 -2.90 -6.99 10.29
C GLU A 60 -1.53 -6.46 9.83
N VAL A 61 -0.82 -5.73 10.70
CA VAL A 61 0.52 -5.22 10.42
C VAL A 61 1.52 -6.35 10.22
N SER A 62 1.49 -7.38 11.09
CA SER A 62 2.38 -8.55 10.94
C SER A 62 2.08 -9.35 9.67
N LEU A 63 0.80 -9.45 9.29
CA LEU A 63 0.37 -10.05 8.03
C LEU A 63 0.91 -9.27 6.82
N GLN A 64 0.76 -7.95 6.81
CA GLN A 64 1.25 -7.10 5.73
C GLN A 64 2.78 -7.16 5.61
N ALA A 65 3.51 -7.14 6.73
CA ALA A 65 4.96 -7.30 6.75
C ALA A 65 5.41 -8.66 6.16
N PHE A 66 4.70 -9.74 6.49
CA PHE A 66 4.93 -11.05 5.90
C PHE A 66 4.70 -11.06 4.38
N ILE A 67 3.61 -10.43 3.91
CA ILE A 67 3.29 -10.33 2.49
C ILE A 67 4.40 -9.57 1.74
N TYR A 68 4.85 -8.42 2.24
CA TYR A 68 5.92 -7.64 1.59
C TYR A 68 7.22 -8.43 1.46
N ARG A 69 7.63 -9.14 2.51
CA ARG A 69 8.82 -10.00 2.47
C ARG A 69 8.66 -11.13 1.46
N THR A 70 7.49 -11.74 1.40
CA THR A 70 7.20 -12.83 0.45
C THR A 70 7.20 -12.34 -0.99
N LEU A 71 6.54 -11.20 -1.26
CA LEU A 71 6.52 -10.57 -2.58
C LEU A 71 7.92 -10.23 -3.06
N ARG A 72 8.71 -9.54 -2.20
CA ARG A 72 10.10 -9.23 -2.54
C ARG A 72 10.89 -10.47 -2.91
N ASN A 73 10.85 -11.51 -2.09
CA ASN A 73 11.60 -12.74 -2.33
C ASN A 73 11.20 -13.37 -3.66
N LYS A 74 9.90 -13.47 -3.96
CA LYS A 74 9.41 -13.99 -5.25
C LYS A 74 9.84 -13.14 -6.44
N CYS A 75 9.79 -11.82 -6.31
CA CYS A 75 10.29 -10.90 -7.36
C CYS A 75 11.80 -11.11 -7.60
N LEU A 76 12.60 -11.19 -6.54
CA LEU A 76 14.04 -11.43 -6.68
C LEU A 76 14.34 -12.81 -7.27
N ASP A 77 13.61 -13.85 -6.89
CA ASP A 77 13.76 -15.18 -7.47
C ASP A 77 13.43 -15.16 -8.96
N TYR A 78 12.34 -14.50 -9.37
CA TYR A 78 12.01 -14.30 -10.78
C TYR A 78 13.14 -13.59 -11.54
N ILE A 79 13.65 -12.47 -11.02
CA ILE A 79 14.75 -11.70 -11.62
C ILE A 79 16.00 -12.57 -11.76
N ARG A 80 16.35 -13.37 -10.74
CA ARG A 80 17.48 -14.29 -10.81
C ARG A 80 17.30 -15.35 -11.88
N HIS A 81 16.10 -15.92 -12.02
CA HIS A 81 15.81 -16.90 -13.07
C HIS A 81 15.88 -16.30 -14.47
N GLU A 82 15.34 -15.11 -14.68
CA GLU A 82 15.42 -14.42 -15.97
C GLU A 82 16.87 -14.02 -16.33
N LYS A 83 17.68 -13.58 -15.34
CA LYS A 83 19.09 -13.26 -15.56
C LYS A 83 19.99 -14.45 -15.88
N ILE A 84 19.64 -15.64 -15.44
CA ILE A 84 20.33 -16.86 -15.88
C ILE A 84 20.11 -17.06 -17.37
N LYS A 85 18.98 -16.60 -17.92
CA LYS A 85 18.68 -16.63 -19.37
C LYS A 85 19.36 -15.50 -20.13
N GLU A 86 19.50 -14.32 -19.51
CA GLU A 86 20.14 -13.14 -20.09
C GLU A 86 21.43 -12.78 -19.34
N ARG A 87 22.57 -12.92 -19.96
CA ARG A 87 23.90 -12.70 -19.39
C ARG A 87 24.21 -11.23 -19.02
N TYR A 88 23.27 -10.40 -18.53
CA TYR A 88 23.53 -8.97 -18.28
C TYR A 88 23.03 -8.42 -16.94
N SER A 89 23.91 -7.52 -16.38
CA SER A 89 23.69 -6.49 -15.34
C SER A 89 23.62 -6.93 -13.89
N ASN A 90 24.79 -6.96 -13.24
CA ASN A 90 24.95 -7.33 -11.83
C ASN A 90 24.67 -6.19 -10.80
N GLU A 91 24.68 -4.92 -11.19
CA GLU A 91 24.69 -3.80 -10.23
C GLU A 91 23.29 -3.44 -9.73
N PHE A 92 22.33 -3.25 -10.63
CA PHE A 92 20.93 -2.97 -10.30
C PHE A 92 20.27 -4.06 -9.44
N SER A 93 20.66 -5.31 -9.66
CA SER A 93 20.13 -6.43 -8.87
C SER A 93 20.62 -6.46 -7.43
N ARG A 94 21.84 -6.01 -7.19
CA ARG A 94 22.40 -5.94 -5.83
C ARG A 94 21.69 -4.89 -5.00
N GLU A 95 21.35 -3.75 -5.61
CA GLU A 95 20.58 -2.69 -4.94
C GLU A 95 19.19 -3.17 -4.51
N LEU A 96 18.46 -3.86 -5.40
CA LEU A 96 17.15 -4.45 -5.10
C LEU A 96 17.20 -5.48 -3.96
N GLU A 97 18.35 -6.10 -3.74
CA GLU A 97 18.57 -7.10 -2.68
C GLU A 97 18.82 -6.47 -1.31
N THR A 98 19.09 -5.17 -1.24
CA THR A 98 19.38 -4.50 0.04
C THR A 98 18.13 -4.39 0.93
N SER A 99 18.36 -4.44 2.24
CA SER A 99 17.29 -4.22 3.24
C SER A 99 16.78 -2.77 3.19
N ASP A 100 17.68 -1.82 2.89
CA ASP A 100 17.33 -0.39 2.82
C ASP A 100 16.43 -0.09 1.63
N TYR A 101 16.69 -0.69 0.47
CA TYR A 101 15.78 -0.57 -0.69
C TYR A 101 14.38 -1.12 -0.39
N LEU A 102 14.33 -2.31 0.22
CA LEU A 102 13.05 -2.91 0.62
C LEU A 102 12.28 -1.99 1.58
N MET A 103 12.96 -1.48 2.61
CA MET A 103 12.34 -0.61 3.60
C MET A 103 11.80 0.66 2.95
N GLN A 104 12.58 1.32 2.10
CA GLN A 104 12.14 2.52 1.39
C GLN A 104 10.96 2.23 0.47
N ALA A 105 10.99 1.12 -0.27
CA ALA A 105 9.91 0.72 -1.16
C ALA A 105 8.59 0.48 -0.40
N ILE A 106 8.65 -0.12 0.78
CA ILE A 106 7.49 -0.35 1.64
C ILE A 106 6.97 0.97 2.19
N ILE A 107 7.83 1.83 2.72
CA ILE A 107 7.44 3.14 3.26
C ILE A 107 6.72 3.97 2.20
N ASP A 108 7.25 4.02 0.99
CA ASP A 108 6.65 4.77 -0.11
C ASP A 108 5.28 4.22 -0.51
N GLU A 109 5.13 2.90 -0.58
CA GLU A 109 3.86 2.28 -0.99
C GLU A 109 2.79 2.41 0.09
N GLU A 110 3.16 2.16 1.35
CA GLU A 110 2.25 2.33 2.47
C GLU A 110 1.83 3.79 2.65
N SER A 111 2.77 4.72 2.49
CA SER A 111 2.45 6.16 2.56
C SER A 111 1.42 6.55 1.51
N ARG A 112 1.62 6.13 0.25
CA ARG A 112 0.67 6.39 -0.84
C ARG A 112 -0.70 5.77 -0.57
N PHE A 113 -0.72 4.52 -0.15
CA PHE A 113 -1.97 3.80 0.14
C PHE A 113 -2.74 4.47 1.28
N LEU A 114 -2.07 4.80 2.39
CA LEU A 114 -2.69 5.43 3.55
C LEU A 114 -3.19 6.85 3.24
N ILE A 115 -2.42 7.64 2.49
CA ILE A 115 -2.84 8.97 2.02
C ILE A 115 -4.09 8.85 1.14
N HIS A 116 -4.07 7.94 0.16
CA HIS A 116 -5.20 7.71 -0.72
C HIS A 116 -6.46 7.30 0.05
N LYS A 117 -6.32 6.33 0.95
CA LYS A 117 -7.41 5.83 1.79
C LYS A 117 -7.96 6.93 2.72
N ALA A 118 -7.08 7.74 3.32
CA ALA A 118 -7.49 8.86 4.16
C ALA A 118 -8.24 9.92 3.34
N ILE A 119 -7.79 10.25 2.14
CA ILE A 119 -8.50 11.19 1.26
C ILE A 119 -9.87 10.63 0.86
N GLN A 120 -9.96 9.33 0.51
CA GLN A 120 -11.24 8.71 0.15
C GLN A 120 -12.26 8.67 1.30
N SER A 121 -11.81 8.64 2.56
CA SER A 121 -12.70 8.68 3.72
C SER A 121 -13.27 10.08 4.03
N LEU A 122 -12.73 11.12 3.39
CA LEU A 122 -13.20 12.49 3.56
C LEU A 122 -14.53 12.73 2.83
N THR A 123 -15.30 13.73 3.28
CA THR A 123 -16.50 14.18 2.55
C THR A 123 -16.11 14.74 1.17
N PRO A 124 -17.02 14.70 0.17
CA PRO A 124 -16.73 15.19 -1.19
C PRO A 124 -16.22 16.63 -1.23
N GLN A 125 -16.73 17.51 -0.35
CA GLN A 125 -16.29 18.91 -0.27
C GLN A 125 -14.84 19.03 0.23
N VAL A 126 -14.49 18.25 1.25
CA VAL A 126 -13.11 18.21 1.78
C VAL A 126 -12.15 17.62 0.76
N GLN A 127 -12.56 16.57 0.05
CA GLN A 127 -11.78 15.98 -1.05
C GLN A 127 -11.50 17.00 -2.16
N ALA A 128 -12.53 17.77 -2.58
CA ALA A 128 -12.38 18.81 -3.61
C ALA A 128 -11.38 19.90 -3.17
N VAL A 129 -11.47 20.38 -1.92
CA VAL A 129 -10.50 21.35 -1.38
C VAL A 129 -9.07 20.81 -1.40
N ILE A 130 -8.87 19.54 -0.98
CA ILE A 130 -7.53 18.93 -0.96
C ILE A 130 -7.00 18.72 -2.37
N LYS A 131 -7.82 18.30 -3.32
CA LYS A 131 -7.43 18.15 -4.73
C LYS A 131 -6.90 19.46 -5.29
N LEU A 132 -7.66 20.54 -5.15
CA LEU A 132 -7.26 21.87 -5.63
C LEU A 132 -5.99 22.38 -4.92
N HIS A 133 -5.84 22.06 -3.63
CA HIS A 133 -4.62 22.40 -2.89
C HIS A 133 -3.39 21.65 -3.41
N LEU A 134 -3.52 20.36 -3.73
CA LEU A 134 -2.44 19.55 -4.31
C LEU A 134 -2.08 19.99 -5.74
N GLU A 135 -3.02 20.60 -6.47
CA GLU A 135 -2.77 21.27 -7.76
C GLU A 135 -2.02 22.61 -7.61
N GLY A 136 -1.70 23.01 -6.36
CA GLY A 136 -0.93 24.24 -6.06
C GLY A 136 -1.76 25.50 -5.85
N LYS A 137 -3.09 25.42 -5.87
CA LYS A 137 -3.97 26.58 -5.68
C LYS A 137 -3.88 27.13 -4.24
N LYS A 138 -3.90 28.47 -4.13
CA LYS A 138 -3.95 29.18 -2.85
C LYS A 138 -5.36 29.17 -2.25
N ASN A 139 -5.48 29.38 -0.95
CA ASN A 139 -6.79 29.33 -0.28
C ASN A 139 -7.83 30.27 -0.90
N LYS A 140 -7.42 31.46 -1.35
CA LYS A 140 -8.29 32.41 -2.02
C LYS A 140 -8.86 31.88 -3.34
N GLU A 141 -8.01 31.28 -4.17
CA GLU A 141 -8.39 30.69 -5.46
C GLU A 141 -9.33 29.50 -5.27
N ILE A 142 -9.07 28.64 -4.26
CA ILE A 142 -9.96 27.53 -3.88
C ILE A 142 -11.32 28.05 -3.40
N ALA A 143 -11.32 29.10 -2.58
CA ALA A 143 -12.54 29.73 -2.05
C ALA A 143 -13.43 30.28 -3.18
N GLU A 144 -12.82 31.00 -4.14
CA GLU A 144 -13.51 31.56 -5.32
C GLU A 144 -14.08 30.44 -6.20
N GLU A 145 -13.28 29.42 -6.53
CA GLU A 145 -13.70 28.31 -7.40
C GLU A 145 -14.81 27.45 -6.81
N MET A 146 -14.78 27.22 -5.50
CA MET A 146 -15.77 26.42 -4.80
C MET A 146 -16.97 27.23 -4.28
N GLY A 147 -16.96 28.55 -4.38
CA GLY A 147 -18.03 29.41 -3.86
C GLY A 147 -18.15 29.38 -2.33
N ILE A 148 -17.04 29.23 -1.60
CA ILE A 148 -16.99 29.15 -0.14
C ILE A 148 -16.02 30.22 0.42
N SER A 149 -16.03 30.44 1.75
CA SER A 149 -15.09 31.34 2.36
C SER A 149 -13.68 30.76 2.50
N GLU A 150 -12.64 31.62 2.53
CA GLU A 150 -11.27 31.16 2.84
C GLU A 150 -11.17 30.48 4.22
N THR A 151 -11.99 30.91 5.17
CA THR A 151 -12.08 30.29 6.50
C THR A 151 -12.59 28.85 6.38
N THR A 152 -13.59 28.61 5.53
CA THR A 152 -14.11 27.27 5.23
C THR A 152 -13.05 26.40 4.56
N VAL A 153 -12.27 26.96 3.62
CA VAL A 153 -11.14 26.23 3.00
C VAL A 153 -10.13 25.80 4.07
N LYS A 154 -9.72 26.70 4.96
CA LYS A 154 -8.80 26.40 6.08
C LYS A 154 -9.36 25.29 6.99
N PHE A 155 -10.65 25.35 7.30
CA PHE A 155 -11.33 24.33 8.09
C PHE A 155 -11.29 22.96 7.39
N HIS A 156 -11.64 22.87 6.11
CA HIS A 156 -11.60 21.63 5.35
C HIS A 156 -10.17 21.06 5.27
N LYS A 157 -9.16 21.89 5.08
CA LYS A 157 -7.76 21.46 5.13
C LYS A 157 -7.38 20.89 6.50
N SER A 158 -7.82 21.53 7.59
CA SER A 158 -7.54 21.02 8.94
C SER A 158 -8.18 19.65 9.22
N VAL A 159 -9.39 19.41 8.70
CA VAL A 159 -10.06 18.13 8.77
C VAL A 159 -9.24 17.05 8.03
N ALA A 160 -8.81 17.35 6.80
CA ALA A 160 -8.01 16.43 6.01
C ALA A 160 -6.67 16.08 6.69
N TYR A 161 -5.95 17.08 7.19
CA TYR A 161 -4.68 16.84 7.89
C TYR A 161 -4.84 16.00 9.16
N ARG A 162 -5.94 16.17 9.89
CA ARG A 162 -6.23 15.34 11.07
C ARG A 162 -6.41 13.88 10.70
N GLU A 163 -7.12 13.57 9.61
CA GLU A 163 -7.30 12.19 9.15
C GLU A 163 -6.00 11.59 8.63
N LEU A 164 -5.19 12.35 7.91
CA LEU A 164 -3.85 11.93 7.48
C LEU A 164 -2.95 11.60 8.68
N ASN A 165 -2.92 12.43 9.71
CA ASN A 165 -2.11 12.19 10.92
C ASN A 165 -2.51 10.90 11.65
N LYS A 166 -3.80 10.56 11.69
CA LYS A 166 -4.24 9.27 12.27
C LYS A 166 -3.68 8.09 11.49
N SER A 167 -3.64 8.20 10.16
CA SER A 167 -3.15 7.13 9.28
C SER A 167 -1.63 6.94 9.38
N LEU A 168 -0.86 8.00 9.62
CA LEU A 168 0.60 7.93 9.74
C LEU A 168 1.08 7.13 10.97
N GLY A 169 0.30 7.09 12.06
CA GLY A 169 0.62 6.25 13.22
C GLY A 169 0.70 4.76 12.87
N HIS A 170 -0.13 4.30 11.94
CA HIS A 170 -0.11 2.91 11.46
C HIS A 170 1.15 2.57 10.66
N LEU A 171 1.60 3.51 9.81
CA LEU A 171 2.85 3.37 9.06
C LEU A 171 4.06 3.22 9.97
N PHE A 172 4.14 4.03 11.04
CA PHE A 172 5.24 3.96 11.99
C PHE A 172 5.35 2.58 12.67
N LEU A 173 4.22 2.00 13.08
CA LEU A 173 4.19 0.66 13.66
C LEU A 173 4.65 -0.41 12.67
N MET A 174 4.26 -0.32 11.40
CA MET A 174 4.67 -1.28 10.37
C MET A 174 6.17 -1.21 10.09
N VAL A 175 6.73 -0.01 9.95
CA VAL A 175 8.16 0.20 9.75
C VAL A 175 8.96 -0.40 10.91
N ALA A 176 8.52 -0.18 12.16
CA ALA A 176 9.15 -0.74 13.35
C ALA A 176 9.12 -2.28 13.40
N MET A 177 8.15 -2.92 12.76
CA MET A 177 8.10 -4.40 12.68
C MET A 177 8.93 -4.99 11.53
N LEU A 178 9.35 -4.17 10.59
CA LEU A 178 10.15 -4.59 9.42
C LEU A 178 11.65 -4.37 9.66
N SER A 179 12.01 -3.42 10.53
CA SER A 179 13.38 -3.16 10.98
C SER A 179 13.86 -4.20 12.00
#